data_ea3f52414458c0e8db254f87b547b81a
#
_entry.id   ea3f52414458c0e8db254f87b547b81a
#
_cell.length_a   1.000
_cell.length_b   1.000
_cell.length_c   1.000
_cell.angle_alpha   90.00
_cell.angle_beta   90.00
_cell.angle_gamma   90.00
#
_symmetry.space_group_name_H-M   'P 1'
#
loop_
_entity.id
_entity.type
_entity.pdbx_description
1 polymer ?
#
loop_
_entity_poly.entity_id
_entity_poly.type
_entity_poly.pdbx_seq_one_letter_code
_entity_poly.pdbx_strand_id
1 'polypeptide(L)'
;MSLHWLIAALLIFMLFFGEEIMETEVGGGAFGPSLHVSIGSAILVLSVLRLVWRVINPPPAYSASMAPWERLAATATHVLFYVLLIGIPLTGWLATPKFLRDEDALAGLTLFGAFPLPAAPSLGLPMKGIHEIGSNLGIV
;
A
#
# COMPACT_ATOMS: atom_id res chain seq x y z
N MET A 1 -6.48 6.32 -17.81
CA MET A 1 -6.95 4.94 -17.51
C MET A 1 -5.82 3.99 -17.13
N SER A 2 -4.62 4.10 -17.72
CA SER A 2 -3.44 3.24 -17.46
C SER A 2 -2.98 3.18 -15.99
N LEU A 3 -2.91 4.33 -15.31
CA LEU A 3 -2.48 4.41 -13.91
C LEU A 3 -3.39 3.61 -12.96
N HIS A 4 -4.70 3.59 -13.23
CA HIS A 4 -5.65 2.79 -12.45
C HIS A 4 -5.35 1.30 -12.55
N TRP A 5 -5.19 0.80 -13.77
CA TRP A 5 -4.94 -0.61 -13.99
C TRP A 5 -3.56 -1.06 -13.47
N LEU A 6 -2.56 -0.18 -13.54
CA LEU A 6 -1.26 -0.46 -12.93
C LEU A 6 -1.36 -0.62 -11.41
N ILE A 7 -2.03 0.31 -10.73
CA ILE A 7 -2.24 0.22 -9.27
C ILE A 7 -3.05 -1.05 -8.94
N ALA A 8 -4.10 -1.34 -9.71
CA ALA A 8 -4.92 -2.53 -9.49
C ALA A 8 -4.12 -3.83 -9.66
N ALA A 9 -3.28 -3.93 -10.67
CA ALA A 9 -2.43 -5.08 -10.89
C ALA A 9 -1.41 -5.29 -9.75
N LEU A 10 -0.73 -4.20 -9.33
CA LEU A 10 0.19 -4.26 -8.19
C LEU A 10 -0.51 -4.63 -6.88
N LEU A 11 -1.71 -4.09 -6.65
CA LEU A 11 -2.50 -4.42 -5.47
C LEU A 11 -2.92 -5.89 -5.47
N ILE A 12 -3.49 -6.38 -6.57
CA ILE A 12 -3.89 -7.78 -6.71
C ILE A 12 -2.68 -8.70 -6.48
N PHE A 13 -1.54 -8.38 -7.08
CA PHE A 13 -0.31 -9.13 -6.86
C PHE A 13 0.08 -9.16 -5.37
N MET A 14 0.05 -8.02 -4.68
CA MET A 14 0.37 -7.95 -3.26
C MET A 14 -0.63 -8.67 -2.36
N LEU A 15 -1.92 -8.69 -2.72
CA LEU A 15 -2.95 -9.42 -1.96
C LEU A 15 -2.75 -10.94 -2.04
N PHE A 16 -2.32 -11.46 -3.18
CA PHE A 16 -2.12 -12.91 -3.35
C PHE A 16 -0.74 -13.39 -2.91
N PHE A 17 0.29 -12.58 -3.07
CA PHE A 17 1.68 -13.01 -2.90
C PHE A 17 2.45 -12.20 -1.84
N GLY A 18 1.84 -11.18 -1.23
CA GLY A 18 2.56 -10.26 -0.35
C GLY A 18 3.10 -10.92 0.91
N GLU A 19 2.40 -11.89 1.49
CA GLU A 19 2.84 -12.64 2.66
C GLU A 19 3.94 -13.63 2.27
N GLU A 20 3.75 -14.41 1.20
CA GLU A 20 4.75 -15.35 0.69
C GLU A 20 6.06 -14.65 0.30
N ILE A 21 5.97 -13.46 -0.30
CA ILE A 21 7.15 -12.64 -0.64
C ILE A 21 7.90 -12.21 0.63
N MET A 22 7.19 -11.82 1.70
CA MET A 22 7.83 -11.44 2.97
C MET A 22 8.63 -12.58 3.60
N GLU A 23 8.18 -13.83 3.43
CA GLU A 23 8.83 -15.03 3.96
C GLU A 23 9.96 -15.55 3.06
N THR A 24 10.10 -15.01 1.84
CA THR A 24 11.09 -15.49 0.88
C THR A 24 12.49 -15.00 1.25
N GLU A 25 13.34 -15.91 1.71
CA GLU A 25 14.77 -15.68 1.88
C GLU A 25 15.55 -16.18 0.64
N VAL A 26 16.15 -15.27 -0.09
CA VAL A 26 17.05 -15.62 -1.20
C VAL A 26 18.48 -15.28 -0.80
N GLY A 27 19.33 -16.31 -0.67
CA GLY A 27 20.75 -16.12 -0.35
C GLY A 27 21.03 -15.58 1.06
N GLY A 28 20.09 -15.75 2.01
CA GLY A 28 20.23 -15.26 3.39
C GLY A 28 20.08 -13.75 3.54
N GLY A 29 19.50 -13.08 2.52
CA GLY A 29 19.33 -11.62 2.49
C GLY A 29 17.87 -11.14 2.59
N ALA A 30 17.69 -9.84 2.78
CA ALA A 30 16.38 -9.17 2.88
C ALA A 30 15.68 -8.98 1.52
N PHE A 31 15.83 -9.93 0.57
CA PHE A 31 15.25 -9.80 -0.78
C PHE A 31 13.72 -9.72 -0.77
N GLY A 32 13.06 -10.67 -0.12
CA GLY A 32 11.60 -10.72 -0.02
C GLY A 32 11.02 -9.48 0.66
N PRO A 33 11.47 -9.13 1.88
CA PRO A 33 11.08 -7.89 2.55
C PRO A 33 11.34 -6.63 1.72
N SER A 34 12.49 -6.54 1.02
CA SER A 34 12.80 -5.42 0.14
C SER A 34 11.85 -5.32 -1.06
N LEU A 35 11.48 -6.45 -1.65
CA LEU A 35 10.51 -6.50 -2.75
C LEU A 35 9.12 -6.07 -2.29
N HIS A 36 8.64 -6.60 -1.16
CA HIS A 36 7.36 -6.24 -0.56
C HIS A 36 7.27 -4.72 -0.30
N VAL A 37 8.28 -4.17 0.37
CA VAL A 37 8.34 -2.73 0.68
C VAL A 37 8.44 -1.89 -0.58
N SER A 38 9.18 -2.35 -1.60
CA SER A 38 9.30 -1.64 -2.88
C SER A 38 7.96 -1.55 -3.62
N ILE A 39 7.24 -2.66 -3.72
CA ILE A 39 5.91 -2.69 -4.37
C ILE A 39 4.91 -1.86 -3.56
N GLY A 40 4.90 -2.01 -2.23
CA GLY A 40 4.07 -1.21 -1.34
C GLY A 40 4.32 0.29 -1.47
N SER A 41 5.59 0.69 -1.56
CA SER A 41 5.98 2.10 -1.79
C SER A 41 5.54 2.59 -3.18
N ALA A 42 5.65 1.75 -4.21
CA ALA A 42 5.14 2.09 -5.54
C ALA A 42 3.62 2.30 -5.52
N ILE A 43 2.87 1.40 -4.88
CA ILE A 43 1.41 1.55 -4.72
C ILE A 43 1.09 2.85 -3.99
N LEU A 44 1.79 3.18 -2.91
CA LEU A 44 1.60 4.41 -2.15
C LEU A 44 1.80 5.66 -3.03
N VAL A 45 2.96 5.76 -3.69
CA VAL A 45 3.29 6.92 -4.54
C VAL A 45 2.29 7.07 -5.68
N LEU A 46 2.00 5.98 -6.41
CA LEU A 46 1.06 5.99 -7.53
C LEU A 46 -0.37 6.34 -7.08
N SER A 47 -0.78 5.89 -5.90
CA SER A 47 -2.10 6.20 -5.33
C SER A 47 -2.23 7.66 -4.92
N VAL A 48 -1.18 8.23 -4.33
CA VAL A 48 -1.12 9.67 -4.00
C VAL A 48 -1.15 10.50 -5.27
N LEU A 49 -0.34 10.17 -6.28
CA LEU A 49 -0.35 10.87 -7.57
C LEU A 49 -1.72 10.80 -8.24
N ARG A 50 -2.38 9.65 -8.19
CA ARG A 50 -3.73 9.47 -8.72
C ARG A 50 -4.75 10.30 -7.94
N LEU A 51 -4.66 10.36 -6.62
CA LEU A 51 -5.53 11.18 -5.78
C LEU A 51 -5.37 12.67 -6.11
N VAL A 52 -4.12 13.15 -6.20
CA VAL A 52 -3.81 14.53 -6.59
C VAL A 52 -4.39 14.83 -7.98
N TRP A 53 -4.16 13.93 -8.95
CA TRP A 53 -4.73 14.08 -10.29
C TRP A 53 -6.26 14.17 -10.26
N ARG A 54 -6.92 13.34 -9.45
CA ARG A 54 -8.38 13.33 -9.32
C ARG A 54 -8.93 14.61 -8.70
N VAL A 55 -8.19 15.22 -7.77
CA VAL A 55 -8.58 16.49 -7.13
C VAL A 55 -8.46 17.64 -8.13
N ILE A 56 -7.39 17.66 -8.92
CA ILE A 56 -7.17 18.71 -9.94
C ILE A 56 -8.11 18.53 -11.14
N ASN A 57 -8.44 17.26 -11.48
CA ASN A 57 -9.30 16.91 -12.61
C ASN A 57 -10.53 16.14 -12.09
N PRO A 58 -11.52 16.82 -11.52
CA PRO A 58 -12.69 16.15 -10.96
C PRO A 58 -13.44 15.35 -12.03
N PRO A 59 -13.92 14.14 -11.71
CA PRO A 59 -14.70 13.34 -12.64
C PRO A 59 -16.01 14.04 -12.99
N PRO A 60 -16.62 13.72 -14.14
CA PRO A 60 -17.93 14.24 -14.50
C PRO A 60 -18.97 13.86 -13.44
N ALA A 61 -20.00 14.68 -13.33
CA ALA A 61 -21.11 14.41 -12.42
C ALA A 61 -21.77 13.06 -12.74
N TYR A 62 -22.28 12.41 -11.69
CA TYR A 62 -23.06 11.18 -11.85
C TYR A 62 -24.29 11.43 -12.74
N SER A 63 -24.70 10.42 -13.51
CA SER A 63 -25.90 10.49 -14.34
C SER A 63 -27.13 10.86 -13.50
N ALA A 64 -28.02 11.69 -14.07
CA ALA A 64 -29.29 12.05 -13.43
C ALA A 64 -30.20 10.81 -13.18
N SER A 65 -30.03 9.75 -13.98
CA SER A 65 -30.77 8.48 -13.84
C SER A 65 -30.29 7.60 -12.69
N MET A 66 -29.12 7.92 -12.09
CA MET A 66 -28.53 7.11 -11.03
C MET A 66 -29.25 7.37 -9.69
N ALA A 67 -29.68 6.31 -9.01
CA ALA A 67 -30.36 6.43 -7.73
C ALA A 67 -29.45 7.04 -6.65
N PRO A 68 -29.98 7.77 -5.66
CA PRO A 68 -29.17 8.40 -4.61
C PRO A 68 -28.28 7.43 -3.85
N TRP A 69 -28.79 6.23 -3.53
CA TRP A 69 -28.00 5.21 -2.83
C TRP A 69 -26.84 4.65 -3.66
N GLU A 70 -27.01 4.54 -5.01
CA GLU A 70 -25.93 4.10 -5.91
C GLU A 70 -24.79 5.12 -5.94
N ARG A 71 -25.10 6.42 -5.96
CA ARG A 71 -24.12 7.50 -5.89
C ARG A 71 -23.36 7.47 -4.57
N LEU A 72 -24.10 7.26 -3.46
CA LEU A 72 -23.50 7.15 -2.14
C LEU A 72 -22.57 5.94 -2.07
N ALA A 73 -23.03 4.77 -2.52
CA ALA A 73 -22.24 3.55 -2.54
C ALA A 73 -20.96 3.70 -3.39
N ALA A 74 -21.08 4.27 -4.60
CA ALA A 74 -19.92 4.52 -5.47
C ALA A 74 -18.91 5.47 -4.82
N THR A 75 -19.38 6.55 -4.19
CA THR A 75 -18.51 7.51 -3.51
C THR A 75 -17.83 6.88 -2.30
N ALA A 76 -18.59 6.17 -1.46
CA ALA A 76 -18.06 5.49 -0.27
C ALA A 76 -17.00 4.45 -0.63
N THR A 77 -17.25 3.66 -1.67
CA THR A 77 -16.29 2.67 -2.18
C THR A 77 -14.99 3.33 -2.65
N HIS A 78 -15.07 4.42 -3.40
CA HIS A 78 -13.88 5.15 -3.83
C HIS A 78 -13.08 5.72 -2.65
N VAL A 79 -13.75 6.32 -1.67
CA VAL A 79 -13.11 6.84 -0.46
C VAL A 79 -12.42 5.70 0.29
N LEU A 80 -13.14 4.59 0.52
CA LEU A 80 -12.59 3.41 1.20
C LEU A 80 -11.33 2.88 0.49
N PHE A 81 -11.37 2.74 -0.84
CA PHE A 81 -10.18 2.29 -1.58
C PHE A 81 -9.01 3.25 -1.44
N TYR A 82 -9.20 4.57 -1.47
CA TYR A 82 -8.10 5.50 -1.23
C TYR A 82 -7.55 5.40 0.18
N VAL A 83 -8.41 5.24 1.18
CA VAL A 83 -7.97 5.03 2.58
C VAL A 83 -7.12 3.76 2.69
N LEU A 84 -7.54 2.66 2.08
CA LEU A 84 -6.79 1.40 2.11
C LEU A 84 -5.49 1.48 1.29
N LEU A 85 -5.54 2.00 0.06
CA LEU A 85 -4.37 2.10 -0.84
C LEU A 85 -3.26 3.00 -0.30
N ILE A 86 -3.59 3.97 0.52
CA ILE A 86 -2.62 4.86 1.17
C ILE A 86 -2.29 4.35 2.58
N GLY A 87 -3.31 3.94 3.34
CA GLY A 87 -3.16 3.56 4.73
C GLY A 87 -2.35 2.28 4.92
N ILE A 88 -2.62 1.22 4.14
CA ILE A 88 -1.92 -0.06 4.28
C ILE A 88 -0.41 0.07 4.02
N PRO A 89 0.07 0.61 2.90
CA PRO A 89 1.50 0.78 2.68
C PRO A 89 2.16 1.74 3.67
N LEU A 90 1.45 2.81 4.05
CA LEU A 90 1.95 3.77 5.03
C LEU A 90 2.15 3.13 6.40
N THR A 91 1.16 2.37 6.89
CA THR A 91 1.26 1.65 8.16
C THR A 91 2.32 0.55 8.11
N GLY A 92 2.50 -0.13 6.97
CA GLY A 92 3.57 -1.08 6.75
C GLY A 92 4.94 -0.44 6.88
N TRP A 93 5.16 0.70 6.22
CA TRP A 93 6.41 1.45 6.36
C TRP A 93 6.67 1.90 7.80
N LEU A 94 5.67 2.45 8.47
CA LEU A 94 5.78 2.87 9.87
C LEU A 94 5.97 1.70 10.86
N ALA A 95 5.58 0.49 10.46
CA ALA A 95 5.74 -0.72 11.25
C ALA A 95 7.09 -1.41 11.02
N THR A 96 7.84 -1.07 9.98
CA THR A 96 9.09 -1.72 9.59
C THR A 96 10.06 -1.95 10.76
N PRO A 97 10.32 -0.96 11.66
CA PRO A 97 11.20 -1.18 12.80
C PRO A 97 10.72 -2.22 13.82
N LYS A 98 9.41 -2.58 13.78
CA LYS A 98 8.81 -3.59 14.67
C LYS A 98 8.71 -4.97 14.03
N PHE A 99 8.68 -5.03 12.70
CA PHE A 99 8.72 -6.30 11.96
C PHE A 99 10.13 -6.88 11.95
N LEU A 100 11.13 -6.03 11.74
CA LEU A 100 12.53 -6.41 11.71
C LEU A 100 13.18 -5.98 13.03
N ARG A 101 13.42 -6.94 13.92
CA ARG A 101 14.03 -6.68 15.25
C ARG A 101 15.54 -6.51 15.18
N ASP A 102 16.14 -6.88 14.06
CA ASP A 102 17.57 -6.82 13.82
C ASP A 102 17.90 -5.52 13.07
N GLU A 103 18.81 -4.72 13.63
CA GLU A 103 19.27 -3.47 13.00
C GLU A 103 19.98 -3.72 11.67
N ASP A 104 20.69 -4.84 11.54
CA ASP A 104 21.35 -5.24 10.31
C ASP A 104 20.34 -5.60 9.21
N ALA A 105 19.22 -6.24 9.58
CA ALA A 105 18.12 -6.54 8.66
C ALA A 105 17.41 -5.26 8.19
N LEU A 106 17.25 -4.27 9.07
CA LEU A 106 16.71 -2.95 8.70
C LEU A 106 17.65 -2.20 7.76
N ALA A 107 18.96 -2.24 8.02
CA ALA A 107 19.97 -1.62 7.17
C ALA A 107 20.07 -2.30 5.79
N GLY A 108 19.72 -3.59 5.69
CA GLY A 108 19.67 -4.35 4.45
C GLY A 108 18.45 -4.10 3.57
N LEU A 109 17.41 -3.41 4.08
CA LEU A 109 16.21 -3.10 3.29
C LEU A 109 16.47 -2.05 2.23
N THR A 110 16.17 -2.41 1.00
CA THR A 110 16.33 -1.50 -0.14
C THR A 110 15.03 -1.35 -0.93
N LEU A 111 14.82 -0.15 -1.48
CA LEU A 111 13.78 0.12 -2.47
C LEU A 111 14.34 -0.23 -3.85
N PHE A 112 13.69 -1.17 -4.53
CA PHE A 112 14.05 -1.64 -5.88
C PHE A 112 15.52 -2.11 -6.01
N GLY A 113 16.12 -2.57 -4.92
CA GLY A 113 17.52 -3.00 -4.88
C GLY A 113 18.56 -1.89 -5.07
N ALA A 114 18.15 -0.62 -5.10
CA ALA A 114 19.04 0.50 -5.43
C ALA A 114 19.14 1.55 -4.31
N PHE A 115 18.08 1.79 -3.58
CA PHE A 115 18.02 2.86 -2.58
C PHE A 115 17.71 2.30 -1.20
N PRO A 116 18.42 2.74 -0.13
CA PRO A 116 18.08 2.34 1.23
C PRO A 116 16.64 2.81 1.56
N LEU A 117 15.90 2.00 2.30
CA LEU A 117 14.58 2.40 2.79
C LEU A 117 14.74 3.58 3.76
N PRO A 118 14.03 4.71 3.56
CA PRO A 118 14.05 5.79 4.53
C PRO A 118 13.57 5.31 5.91
N ALA A 119 14.30 5.69 6.95
CA ALA A 119 13.93 5.33 8.32
C ALA A 119 12.52 5.83 8.66
N ALA A 120 11.69 4.95 9.18
CA ALA A 120 10.35 5.31 9.62
C ALA A 120 10.40 6.01 10.99
N PRO A 121 9.65 7.11 11.20
CA PRO A 121 9.56 7.75 12.50
C PRO A 121 8.87 6.82 13.51
N SER A 122 9.40 6.72 14.72
CA SER A 122 8.78 5.96 15.80
C SER A 122 7.61 6.74 16.41
N LEU A 123 6.40 6.44 15.98
CA LEU A 123 5.19 7.12 16.46
C LEU A 123 4.63 6.55 17.76
N GLY A 124 5.23 5.50 18.33
CA GLY A 124 4.71 4.84 19.53
C GLY A 124 3.37 4.11 19.37
N LEU A 125 2.78 4.14 18.18
CA LEU A 125 1.49 3.54 17.88
C LEU A 125 1.65 2.05 17.47
N PRO A 126 0.59 1.21 17.60
CA PRO A 126 0.62 -0.20 17.23
C PRO A 126 0.52 -0.40 15.70
N MET A 127 1.41 0.23 14.93
CA MET A 127 1.36 0.27 13.47
C MET A 127 1.40 -1.13 12.84
N LYS A 128 2.13 -2.09 13.45
CA LYS A 128 2.16 -3.48 13.00
C LYS A 128 0.76 -4.09 12.99
N GLY A 129 0.03 -4.02 14.10
CA GLY A 129 -1.32 -4.56 14.19
C GLY A 129 -2.32 -3.85 13.25
N ILE A 130 -2.17 -2.53 13.07
CA ILE A 130 -3.01 -1.77 12.14
C ILE A 130 -2.76 -2.21 10.70
N HIS A 131 -1.50 -2.46 10.33
CA HIS A 131 -1.14 -2.95 9.00
C HIS A 131 -1.71 -4.36 8.75
N GLU A 132 -1.53 -5.28 9.70
CA GLU A 132 -2.04 -6.66 9.62
C GLU A 132 -3.57 -6.70 9.50
N ILE A 133 -4.29 -5.88 10.28
CA ILE A 133 -5.75 -5.76 10.14
C ILE A 133 -6.13 -5.20 8.77
N GLY A 134 -5.43 -4.16 8.30
CA GLY A 134 -5.72 -3.54 7.01
C GLY A 134 -5.47 -4.49 5.83
N SER A 135 -4.39 -5.28 5.87
CA SER A 135 -4.10 -6.26 4.84
C SER A 135 -5.12 -7.40 4.83
N ASN A 136 -5.54 -7.90 6.00
CA ASN A 136 -6.56 -8.93 6.12
C ASN A 136 -7.94 -8.46 5.62
N LEU A 137 -8.32 -7.20 5.86
CA LEU A 137 -9.56 -6.62 5.33
C LEU A 137 -9.54 -6.49 3.80
N GLY A 138 -8.37 -6.43 3.18
CA GLY A 138 -8.24 -6.40 1.73
C GLY A 138 -8.38 -7.75 1.03
N ILE A 139 -8.34 -8.87 1.79
CA ILE A 139 -8.40 -10.26 1.27
C ILE A 139 -9.82 -10.83 1.36
N VAL A 140 -10.71 -10.24 2.15
CA VAL A 140 -12.09 -10.73 2.37
C VAL A 140 -13.08 -10.10 1.40
#